data_71768aec2c56a609340c1252689c319c
#
_entry.id   71768aec2c56a609340c1252689c319c
#
_cell.length_a   1.000
_cell.length_b   1.000
_cell.length_c   1.000
_cell.angle_alpha   90.00
_cell.angle_beta   90.00
_cell.angle_gamma   90.00
#
_symmetry.space_group_name_H-M   'P 1'
#
loop_
_entity.id
_entity.type
_entity.pdbx_description
1 polymer ?
#
loop_
_entity_poly.entity_id
_entity_poly.type
_entity_poly.pdbx_seq_one_letter_code
_entity_poly.pdbx_strand_id
1 'polypeptide(L)'
;MKRLLMILLVLTLLTGCAPAENPYGPEDFAYDGDYLTCTAGPSRLGVDVSVFQGDVDWNAVAAAGVEYAMVRVGFRGYAEGEINEDPKAWNNIEGAKAAGLDVGVYFFSQAISPEEAAEEARWAIEFLAGCELELPLVYDWEHVWSEEARTADLVDPEVLTACAESFCDTVAAAGYQPMVYFNGYQARDLYDLAALKKYGFWLAQYADAMDFPYAVDCWQYSETGSVEGISGKVDLNLWFPE
;
A
#
# COMPACT_ATOMS: atom_id res chain seq x y z
N MET A 1 52.62 22.37 34.11
CA MET A 1 51.18 22.12 34.29
C MET A 1 50.58 21.96 32.90
N LYS A 2 50.38 20.71 32.42
CA LYS A 2 49.78 20.41 31.12
C LYS A 2 48.27 20.26 31.35
N ARG A 3 47.47 21.15 30.75
CA ARG A 3 45.99 21.03 30.76
C ARG A 3 45.57 19.99 29.72
N LEU A 4 45.01 18.88 30.21
CA LEU A 4 44.41 17.83 29.36
C LEU A 4 43.00 18.33 28.97
N LEU A 5 42.84 18.62 27.70
CA LEU A 5 41.53 18.98 27.14
C LEU A 5 40.80 17.68 26.84
N MET A 6 39.77 17.37 27.62
CA MET A 6 38.91 16.21 27.44
C MET A 6 37.81 16.60 26.44
N ILE A 7 37.94 16.13 25.20
CA ILE A 7 36.91 16.29 24.18
C ILE A 7 35.81 15.25 24.47
N LEU A 8 34.70 15.73 24.99
CA LEU A 8 33.49 14.92 25.14
C LEU A 8 32.83 14.74 23.78
N LEU A 9 33.02 13.56 23.18
CA LEU A 9 32.32 13.16 21.95
C LEU A 9 30.88 12.84 22.31
N VAL A 10 29.97 13.79 22.09
CA VAL A 10 28.51 13.52 22.20
C VAL A 10 28.09 12.75 20.97
N LEU A 11 27.99 11.43 21.10
CA LEU A 11 27.33 10.57 20.11
C LEU A 11 25.82 10.84 20.25
N THR A 12 25.25 11.69 19.42
CA THR A 12 23.80 11.76 19.23
C THR A 12 23.40 10.51 18.46
N LEU A 13 22.94 9.50 19.18
CA LEU A 13 22.18 8.41 18.61
C LEU A 13 20.88 9.03 18.07
N LEU A 14 20.81 9.20 16.75
CA LEU A 14 19.55 9.39 16.06
C LEU A 14 18.82 8.04 16.06
N THR A 15 18.23 7.71 17.21
CA THR A 15 17.21 6.64 17.24
C THR A 15 15.99 7.20 16.53
N GLY A 16 15.80 6.85 15.27
CA GLY A 16 14.53 7.05 14.61
C GLY A 16 13.45 6.41 15.49
N CYS A 17 12.47 7.18 15.98
CA CYS A 17 11.35 6.61 16.71
C CYS A 17 10.66 5.59 15.82
N ALA A 18 10.38 4.38 16.32
CA ALA A 18 9.58 3.38 15.64
C ALA A 18 8.21 3.97 15.22
N PRO A 19 7.50 3.36 14.25
CA PRO A 19 6.09 3.68 14.01
C PRO A 19 5.25 3.54 15.30
N ALA A 20 4.04 4.12 15.29
CA ALA A 20 3.10 3.95 16.40
C ALA A 20 2.77 2.47 16.60
N GLU A 21 2.53 2.07 17.85
CA GLU A 21 2.11 0.69 18.14
C GLU A 21 0.70 0.44 17.60
N ASN A 22 0.44 -0.80 17.18
CA ASN A 22 -0.89 -1.24 16.79
C ASN A 22 -1.85 -1.10 17.98
N PRO A 23 -2.96 -0.35 17.84
CA PRO A 23 -3.91 -0.16 18.93
C PRO A 23 -4.86 -1.36 19.12
N TYR A 24 -4.86 -2.34 18.20
CA TYR A 24 -5.80 -3.45 18.17
C TYR A 24 -5.15 -4.77 18.57
N GLY A 25 -5.88 -5.59 19.33
CA GLY A 25 -5.55 -6.99 19.61
C GLY A 25 -6.36 -7.96 18.74
N PRO A 26 -6.01 -9.25 18.75
CA PRO A 26 -6.75 -10.26 17.97
C PRO A 26 -8.25 -10.35 18.32
N GLU A 27 -8.63 -10.03 19.55
CA GLU A 27 -10.02 -10.02 20.06
C GLU A 27 -10.86 -8.87 19.49
N ASP A 28 -10.23 -7.88 18.88
CA ASP A 28 -10.90 -6.69 18.34
C ASP A 28 -11.42 -6.89 16.91
N PHE A 29 -11.27 -8.10 16.36
CA PHE A 29 -11.76 -8.44 15.03
C PHE A 29 -12.79 -9.55 15.08
N ALA A 30 -13.87 -9.40 14.30
CA ALA A 30 -14.92 -10.39 14.18
C ALA A 30 -15.60 -10.31 12.81
N TYR A 31 -16.15 -11.42 12.35
CA TYR A 31 -16.97 -11.43 11.14
C TYR A 31 -18.38 -10.88 11.44
N ASP A 32 -18.83 -9.96 10.58
CA ASP A 32 -20.23 -9.57 10.43
C ASP A 32 -20.72 -10.07 9.07
N GLY A 33 -21.50 -11.13 9.07
CA GLY A 33 -21.82 -11.87 7.84
C GLY A 33 -20.58 -12.52 7.24
N ASP A 34 -20.27 -12.15 5.99
CA ASP A 34 -19.16 -12.71 5.21
C ASP A 34 -17.86 -11.87 5.33
N TYR A 35 -17.91 -10.73 6.00
CA TYR A 35 -16.80 -9.78 6.05
C TYR A 35 -16.28 -9.54 7.46
N LEU A 36 -14.96 -9.37 7.55
CA LEU A 36 -14.30 -9.03 8.80
C LEU A 36 -14.58 -7.55 9.14
N THR A 37 -14.69 -7.24 10.42
CA THR A 37 -14.84 -5.87 10.94
C THR A 37 -14.03 -5.70 12.22
N CYS A 38 -13.64 -4.44 12.53
CA CYS A 38 -13.05 -4.10 13.81
C CYS A 38 -14.17 -3.77 14.82
N THR A 39 -14.18 -4.46 15.95
CA THR A 39 -15.17 -4.25 17.01
C THR A 39 -14.75 -3.20 18.05
N ALA A 40 -13.47 -2.84 18.09
CA ALA A 40 -12.91 -1.87 19.03
C ALA A 40 -12.88 -0.42 18.49
N GLY A 41 -13.10 -0.23 17.19
CA GLY A 41 -13.11 1.08 16.56
C GLY A 41 -13.79 1.06 15.19
N PRO A 42 -13.90 2.23 14.56
CA PRO A 42 -14.46 2.29 13.21
C PRO A 42 -13.52 1.58 12.22
N SER A 43 -14.12 0.81 11.32
CA SER A 43 -13.42 0.23 10.16
C SER A 43 -14.34 0.25 8.96
N ARG A 44 -13.76 0.33 7.76
CA ARG A 44 -14.47 0.36 6.49
C ARG A 44 -14.05 -0.84 5.65
N LEU A 45 -15.01 -1.53 5.06
CA LEU A 45 -14.74 -2.62 4.13
C LEU A 45 -14.34 -2.07 2.76
N GLY A 46 -13.26 -2.60 2.20
CA GLY A 46 -12.80 -2.27 0.86
C GLY A 46 -12.36 -3.47 0.06
N VAL A 47 -12.20 -3.25 -1.22
CA VAL A 47 -11.60 -4.21 -2.16
C VAL A 47 -10.42 -3.58 -2.89
N ASP A 48 -9.46 -4.38 -3.31
CA ASP A 48 -8.52 -3.93 -4.31
C ASP A 48 -8.64 -4.75 -5.60
N VAL A 49 -8.52 -4.05 -6.72
CA VAL A 49 -8.84 -4.59 -8.04
C VAL A 49 -7.85 -4.16 -9.10
N SER A 50 -7.75 -4.98 -10.13
CA SER A 50 -6.97 -4.74 -11.34
C SER A 50 -7.66 -5.34 -12.55
N VAL A 51 -6.96 -5.46 -13.66
CA VAL A 51 -7.46 -6.19 -14.85
C VAL A 51 -7.88 -7.63 -14.53
N PHE A 52 -7.36 -8.23 -13.47
CA PHE A 52 -7.63 -9.62 -13.11
C PHE A 52 -9.06 -9.87 -12.62
N GLN A 53 -9.76 -8.87 -12.09
CA GLN A 53 -11.15 -8.94 -11.69
C GLN A 53 -12.12 -8.75 -12.87
N GLY A 54 -11.60 -8.39 -14.06
CA GLY A 54 -12.39 -8.24 -15.27
C GLY A 54 -13.36 -7.07 -15.25
N ASP A 55 -14.61 -7.29 -15.66
CA ASP A 55 -15.67 -6.28 -15.58
C ASP A 55 -16.36 -6.39 -14.23
N VAL A 56 -16.44 -5.25 -13.50
CA VAL A 56 -17.02 -5.15 -12.16
C VAL A 56 -18.36 -4.41 -12.21
N ASP A 57 -19.38 -4.98 -11.59
CA ASP A 57 -20.64 -4.28 -11.30
C ASP A 57 -20.49 -3.50 -9.98
N TRP A 58 -20.01 -2.28 -10.07
CA TRP A 58 -19.74 -1.42 -8.92
C TRP A 58 -21.00 -1.07 -8.11
N ASN A 59 -22.19 -1.08 -8.72
CA ASN A 59 -23.43 -0.89 -7.96
C ASN A 59 -23.74 -2.10 -7.07
N ALA A 60 -23.48 -3.32 -7.55
CA ALA A 60 -23.62 -4.51 -6.75
C ALA A 60 -22.55 -4.57 -5.64
N VAL A 61 -21.30 -4.17 -5.94
CA VAL A 61 -20.21 -4.06 -4.95
C VAL A 61 -20.59 -3.09 -3.81
N ALA A 62 -21.08 -1.90 -4.14
CA ALA A 62 -21.54 -0.94 -3.13
C ALA A 62 -22.73 -1.48 -2.32
N ALA A 63 -23.68 -2.16 -2.97
CA ALA A 63 -24.84 -2.79 -2.30
C ALA A 63 -24.43 -3.94 -1.37
N ALA A 64 -23.29 -4.59 -1.60
CA ALA A 64 -22.71 -5.61 -0.73
C ALA A 64 -22.05 -5.04 0.54
N GLY A 65 -22.01 -3.71 0.69
CA GLY A 65 -21.44 -3.03 1.87
C GLY A 65 -19.98 -2.61 1.72
N VAL A 66 -19.39 -2.73 0.54
CA VAL A 66 -18.04 -2.18 0.27
C VAL A 66 -18.14 -0.66 0.20
N GLU A 67 -17.20 0.02 0.87
CA GLU A 67 -17.20 1.47 1.02
C GLU A 67 -16.09 2.15 0.21
N TYR A 68 -15.04 1.42 -0.18
CA TYR A 68 -13.94 1.95 -0.97
C TYR A 68 -13.29 0.90 -1.87
N ALA A 69 -12.57 1.39 -2.88
CA ALA A 69 -11.78 0.57 -3.77
C ALA A 69 -10.36 1.11 -3.92
N MET A 70 -9.37 0.21 -3.89
CA MET A 70 -8.01 0.49 -4.31
C MET A 70 -7.82 -0.08 -5.72
N VAL A 71 -7.50 0.77 -6.71
CA VAL A 71 -7.47 0.41 -8.12
C VAL A 71 -6.05 0.44 -8.66
N ARG A 72 -5.57 -0.66 -9.26
CA ARG A 72 -4.28 -0.65 -9.94
C ARG A 72 -4.34 0.27 -11.17
N VAL A 73 -3.48 1.30 -11.20
CA VAL A 73 -3.40 2.19 -12.37
C VAL A 73 -2.40 1.69 -13.41
N GLY A 74 -1.35 1.02 -12.97
CA GLY A 74 -0.31 0.51 -13.85
C GLY A 74 0.68 -0.36 -13.10
N PHE A 75 1.66 -0.84 -13.85
CA PHE A 75 2.71 -1.70 -13.32
C PHE A 75 4.00 -1.56 -14.14
N ARG A 76 5.14 -1.81 -13.49
CA ARG A 76 6.39 -2.02 -14.22
C ARG A 76 6.55 -3.51 -14.51
N GLY A 77 6.82 -3.86 -15.77
CA GLY A 77 7.06 -5.23 -16.19
C GLY A 77 8.27 -5.85 -15.47
N TYR A 78 8.10 -7.03 -14.90
CA TYR A 78 9.12 -7.64 -14.05
C TYR A 78 10.37 -8.10 -14.81
N ALA A 79 10.30 -8.33 -16.11
CA ALA A 79 11.42 -8.76 -16.94
C ALA A 79 12.04 -7.57 -17.72
N GLU A 80 11.23 -6.86 -18.50
CA GLU A 80 11.69 -5.77 -19.40
C GLU A 80 11.82 -4.44 -18.67
N GLY A 81 11.10 -4.23 -17.58
CA GLY A 81 11.13 -2.99 -16.81
C GLY A 81 10.38 -1.83 -17.45
N GLU A 82 9.54 -2.09 -18.45
CA GLU A 82 8.68 -1.08 -19.06
C GLU A 82 7.46 -0.81 -18.21
N ILE A 83 7.00 0.44 -18.16
CA ILE A 83 5.77 0.84 -17.48
C ILE A 83 4.59 0.56 -18.40
N ASN A 84 3.58 -0.09 -17.84
CA ASN A 84 2.35 -0.47 -18.53
C ASN A 84 1.14 0.03 -17.75
N GLU A 85 0.13 0.52 -18.47
CA GLU A 85 -1.18 0.85 -17.92
C GLU A 85 -1.97 -0.41 -17.57
N ASP A 86 -2.73 -0.39 -16.48
CA ASP A 86 -3.76 -1.41 -16.27
C ASP A 86 -4.97 -1.10 -17.16
N PRO A 87 -5.35 -1.99 -18.08
CA PRO A 87 -6.38 -1.68 -19.08
C PRO A 87 -7.78 -1.52 -18.49
N LYS A 88 -7.98 -1.82 -17.21
CA LYS A 88 -9.25 -1.63 -16.49
C LYS A 88 -9.22 -0.43 -15.53
N ALA A 89 -8.07 0.25 -15.39
CA ALA A 89 -7.89 1.30 -14.38
C ALA A 89 -9.00 2.35 -14.43
N TRP A 90 -9.18 3.03 -15.56
CA TRP A 90 -10.20 4.09 -15.68
C TRP A 90 -11.61 3.56 -15.50
N ASN A 91 -11.94 2.39 -16.06
CA ASN A 91 -13.27 1.80 -15.90
C ASN A 91 -13.58 1.51 -14.43
N ASN A 92 -12.58 1.05 -13.67
CA ASN A 92 -12.74 0.77 -12.25
C ASN A 92 -12.82 2.06 -11.43
N ILE A 93 -11.97 3.06 -11.69
CA ILE A 93 -12.00 4.36 -11.00
C ILE A 93 -13.35 5.05 -11.21
N GLU A 94 -13.79 5.21 -12.47
CA GLU A 94 -15.04 5.87 -12.79
C GLU A 94 -16.27 5.10 -12.27
N GLY A 95 -16.23 3.76 -12.39
CA GLY A 95 -17.31 2.90 -11.93
C GLY A 95 -17.48 2.93 -10.42
N ALA A 96 -16.40 2.82 -9.65
CA ALA A 96 -16.41 2.87 -8.20
C ALA A 96 -16.89 4.25 -7.70
N LYS A 97 -16.36 5.35 -8.25
CA LYS A 97 -16.83 6.72 -7.91
C LYS A 97 -18.30 6.94 -8.26
N ALA A 98 -18.75 6.47 -9.42
CA ALA A 98 -20.16 6.58 -9.82
C ALA A 98 -21.11 5.79 -8.91
N ALA A 99 -20.64 4.69 -8.30
CA ALA A 99 -21.37 3.92 -7.32
C ALA A 99 -21.29 4.51 -5.89
N GLY A 100 -20.52 5.60 -5.69
CA GLY A 100 -20.41 6.32 -4.43
C GLY A 100 -19.33 5.76 -3.49
N LEU A 101 -18.41 4.93 -3.99
CA LEU A 101 -17.27 4.45 -3.22
C LEU A 101 -16.15 5.50 -3.23
N ASP A 102 -15.39 5.57 -2.13
CA ASP A 102 -14.12 6.28 -2.10
C ASP A 102 -13.08 5.50 -2.91
N VAL A 103 -12.20 6.21 -3.62
CA VAL A 103 -11.21 5.58 -4.49
C VAL A 103 -9.81 6.02 -4.13
N GLY A 104 -8.94 5.02 -3.91
CA GLY A 104 -7.50 5.13 -3.95
C GLY A 104 -6.95 4.33 -5.12
N VAL A 105 -5.67 4.50 -5.38
CA VAL A 105 -5.03 3.77 -6.47
C VAL A 105 -3.67 3.22 -6.05
N TYR A 106 -3.19 2.19 -6.73
CA TYR A 106 -1.85 1.66 -6.51
C TYR A 106 -1.10 1.42 -7.82
N PHE A 107 0.21 1.52 -7.74
CA PHE A 107 1.13 1.18 -8.82
C PHE A 107 1.96 -0.04 -8.41
N PHE A 108 1.83 -1.14 -9.17
CA PHE A 108 2.62 -2.35 -8.93
C PHE A 108 4.05 -2.12 -9.44
N SER A 109 4.95 -1.91 -8.51
CA SER A 109 6.34 -1.50 -8.75
C SER A 109 7.26 -2.71 -8.90
N GLN A 110 8.19 -2.57 -9.85
CA GLN A 110 9.39 -3.40 -9.95
C GLN A 110 10.64 -2.53 -10.09
N ALA A 111 10.62 -1.35 -9.44
CA ALA A 111 11.74 -0.44 -9.43
C ALA A 111 12.97 -1.07 -8.76
N ILE A 112 14.14 -0.85 -9.37
CA ILE A 112 15.44 -1.30 -8.86
C ILE A 112 16.32 -0.12 -8.40
N SER A 113 15.80 1.10 -8.50
CA SER A 113 16.44 2.31 -7.99
C SER A 113 15.42 3.38 -7.62
N PRO A 114 15.80 4.34 -6.75
CA PRO A 114 14.92 5.47 -6.40
C PRO A 114 14.48 6.31 -7.60
N GLU A 115 15.32 6.41 -8.65
CA GLU A 115 15.00 7.12 -9.88
C GLU A 115 13.86 6.44 -10.65
N GLU A 116 13.88 5.11 -10.72
CA GLU A 116 12.79 4.33 -11.34
C GLU A 116 11.50 4.44 -10.53
N ALA A 117 11.57 4.37 -9.21
CA ALA A 117 10.40 4.55 -8.35
C ALA A 117 9.77 5.96 -8.51
N ALA A 118 10.60 7.01 -8.62
CA ALA A 118 10.13 8.35 -8.95
C ALA A 118 9.55 8.45 -10.37
N GLU A 119 10.06 7.68 -11.32
CA GLU A 119 9.50 7.59 -12.67
C GLU A 119 8.09 6.97 -12.64
N GLU A 120 7.91 5.87 -11.90
CA GLU A 120 6.61 5.20 -11.69
C GLU A 120 5.59 6.17 -11.06
N ALA A 121 5.99 6.90 -10.01
CA ALA A 121 5.15 7.90 -9.38
C ALA A 121 4.72 9.01 -10.35
N ARG A 122 5.66 9.56 -11.11
CA ARG A 122 5.36 10.61 -12.13
C ARG A 122 4.42 10.09 -13.20
N TRP A 123 4.62 8.86 -13.65
CA TRP A 123 3.74 8.24 -14.63
C TRP A 123 2.31 8.07 -14.07
N ALA A 124 2.17 7.58 -12.83
CA ALA A 124 0.87 7.42 -12.19
C ALA A 124 0.15 8.77 -11.98
N ILE A 125 0.88 9.82 -11.59
CA ILE A 125 0.35 11.19 -11.46
C ILE A 125 -0.11 11.73 -12.82
N GLU A 126 0.68 11.54 -13.87
CA GLU A 126 0.33 11.96 -15.23
C GLU A 126 -0.89 11.18 -15.76
N PHE A 127 -0.95 9.86 -15.50
CA PHE A 127 -2.10 9.02 -15.82
C PHE A 127 -3.38 9.54 -15.17
N LEU A 128 -3.34 9.91 -13.88
CA LEU A 128 -4.50 10.45 -13.16
C LEU A 128 -4.96 11.82 -13.70
N ALA A 129 -4.10 12.57 -14.38
CA ALA A 129 -4.42 13.83 -15.04
C ALA A 129 -5.18 14.83 -14.14
N GLY A 130 -4.91 14.84 -12.84
CA GLY A 130 -5.58 15.70 -11.86
C GLY A 130 -6.90 15.14 -11.33
N CYS A 131 -7.22 13.86 -11.56
CA CYS A 131 -8.35 13.18 -10.93
C CYS A 131 -8.17 13.26 -9.40
N GLU A 132 -9.14 13.80 -8.69
CA GLU A 132 -9.17 13.82 -7.24
C GLU A 132 -9.39 12.39 -6.70
N LEU A 133 -8.60 12.00 -5.71
CA LEU A 133 -8.72 10.73 -5.00
C LEU A 133 -9.13 11.01 -3.55
N GLU A 134 -10.03 10.20 -3.02
CA GLU A 134 -10.45 10.23 -1.62
C GLU A 134 -9.45 9.47 -0.73
N LEU A 135 -8.72 8.51 -1.32
CA LEU A 135 -7.74 7.64 -0.67
C LEU A 135 -6.36 7.74 -1.36
N PRO A 136 -5.30 7.15 -0.80
CA PRO A 136 -3.94 7.35 -1.28
C PRO A 136 -3.65 6.85 -2.71
N LEU A 137 -2.51 7.36 -3.25
CA LEU A 137 -1.75 6.73 -4.32
C LEU A 137 -0.62 5.92 -3.68
N VAL A 138 -0.65 4.60 -3.86
CA VAL A 138 0.14 3.62 -3.11
C VAL A 138 1.33 3.12 -3.93
N TYR A 139 2.49 3.05 -3.28
CA TYR A 139 3.66 2.31 -3.73
C TYR A 139 3.50 0.85 -3.34
N ASP A 140 3.38 -0.03 -4.32
CA ASP A 140 3.18 -1.47 -4.15
C ASP A 140 4.32 -2.23 -4.83
N TRP A 141 5.42 -2.45 -4.10
CA TRP A 141 6.53 -3.26 -4.57
C TRP A 141 6.44 -4.67 -3.99
N GLU A 142 6.42 -5.67 -4.87
CA GLU A 142 6.39 -7.06 -4.45
C GLU A 142 7.52 -7.87 -5.10
N HIS A 143 8.05 -8.83 -4.36
CA HIS A 143 9.05 -9.74 -4.91
C HIS A 143 8.43 -10.71 -5.91
N VAL A 144 8.89 -10.67 -7.15
CA VAL A 144 8.47 -11.63 -8.19
C VAL A 144 9.42 -12.83 -8.20
N TRP A 145 8.88 -14.00 -7.87
CA TRP A 145 9.61 -15.26 -7.84
C TRP A 145 9.78 -15.84 -9.25
N SER A 146 10.65 -15.23 -10.04
CA SER A 146 11.01 -15.66 -11.39
C SER A 146 12.49 -15.41 -11.63
N GLU A 147 13.19 -16.36 -12.28
CA GLU A 147 14.58 -16.18 -12.69
C GLU A 147 14.74 -15.05 -13.74
N GLU A 148 13.66 -14.69 -14.42
CA GLU A 148 13.63 -13.60 -15.40
C GLU A 148 13.32 -12.24 -14.76
N ALA A 149 12.96 -12.21 -13.47
CA ALA A 149 12.63 -10.98 -12.79
C ALA A 149 13.89 -10.13 -12.57
N ARG A 150 13.84 -8.88 -13.00
CA ARG A 150 14.89 -7.87 -12.80
C ARG A 150 15.16 -7.59 -11.31
N THR A 151 14.20 -7.94 -10.45
CA THR A 151 14.27 -7.80 -9.00
C THR A 151 14.67 -9.10 -8.28
N ALA A 152 14.97 -10.19 -9.02
CA ALA A 152 15.24 -11.50 -8.44
C ALA A 152 16.39 -11.50 -7.41
N ASP A 153 17.43 -10.70 -7.67
CA ASP A 153 18.61 -10.56 -6.81
C ASP A 153 18.59 -9.24 -6.00
N LEU A 154 17.54 -8.44 -6.14
CA LEU A 154 17.45 -7.13 -5.50
C LEU A 154 16.75 -7.27 -4.14
N VAL A 155 17.52 -7.49 -3.11
CA VAL A 155 17.03 -7.59 -1.72
C VAL A 155 17.90 -6.71 -0.82
N ASP A 156 18.26 -5.52 -1.31
CA ASP A 156 18.96 -4.52 -0.50
C ASP A 156 17.93 -3.62 0.20
N PRO A 157 17.74 -3.75 1.52
CA PRO A 157 16.76 -2.98 2.28
C PRO A 157 16.95 -1.46 2.18
N GLU A 158 18.20 -0.98 2.06
CA GLU A 158 18.47 0.46 1.91
C GLU A 158 17.94 0.97 0.57
N VAL A 159 18.14 0.20 -0.51
CA VAL A 159 17.63 0.56 -1.84
C VAL A 159 16.12 0.52 -1.89
N LEU A 160 15.50 -0.54 -1.33
CA LEU A 160 14.02 -0.67 -1.35
C LEU A 160 13.35 0.41 -0.52
N THR A 161 13.89 0.74 0.66
CA THR A 161 13.40 1.86 1.46
C THR A 161 13.52 3.18 0.70
N ALA A 162 14.67 3.43 0.06
CA ALA A 162 14.87 4.64 -0.74
C ALA A 162 13.95 4.71 -1.97
N CYS A 163 13.61 3.58 -2.60
CA CYS A 163 12.59 3.52 -3.66
C CYS A 163 11.22 3.94 -3.14
N ALA A 164 10.78 3.37 -2.01
CA ALA A 164 9.50 3.72 -1.39
C ALA A 164 9.46 5.23 -1.02
N GLU A 165 10.53 5.76 -0.42
CA GLU A 165 10.63 7.19 -0.12
C GLU A 165 10.54 8.05 -1.40
N SER A 166 11.28 7.69 -2.45
CA SER A 166 11.32 8.44 -3.70
C SER A 166 9.96 8.49 -4.41
N PHE A 167 9.24 7.35 -4.44
CA PHE A 167 7.87 7.29 -4.95
C PHE A 167 6.94 8.18 -4.12
N CYS A 168 6.91 7.95 -2.81
CA CYS A 168 5.99 8.63 -1.91
C CYS A 168 6.24 10.14 -1.82
N ASP A 169 7.50 10.59 -1.79
CA ASP A 169 7.84 12.02 -1.81
C ASP A 169 7.41 12.68 -3.14
N THR A 170 7.50 11.96 -4.28
CA THR A 170 7.03 12.44 -5.58
C THR A 170 5.51 12.57 -5.60
N VAL A 171 4.78 11.60 -5.04
CA VAL A 171 3.32 11.60 -4.88
C VAL A 171 2.87 12.76 -4.00
N ALA A 172 3.52 12.95 -2.83
CA ALA A 172 3.21 14.04 -1.90
C ALA A 172 3.45 15.41 -2.53
N ALA A 173 4.53 15.58 -3.29
CA ALA A 173 4.84 16.83 -3.98
C ALA A 173 3.79 17.22 -5.04
N ALA A 174 3.07 16.25 -5.59
CA ALA A 174 1.97 16.44 -6.53
C ALA A 174 0.61 16.69 -5.84
N GLY A 175 0.55 16.62 -4.51
CA GLY A 175 -0.64 16.88 -3.72
C GLY A 175 -1.53 15.66 -3.46
N TYR A 176 -1.10 14.45 -3.84
CA TYR A 176 -1.76 13.21 -3.46
C TYR A 176 -1.24 12.70 -2.11
N GLN A 177 -2.06 11.93 -1.41
CA GLN A 177 -1.65 11.25 -0.18
C GLN A 177 -0.81 10.01 -0.54
N PRO A 178 0.43 9.89 -0.06
CA PRO A 178 1.26 8.71 -0.31
C PRO A 178 1.02 7.61 0.72
N MET A 179 1.15 6.36 0.29
CA MET A 179 1.07 5.17 1.14
C MET A 179 2.01 4.09 0.62
N VAL A 180 2.49 3.21 1.50
CA VAL A 180 3.34 2.07 1.16
C VAL A 180 2.60 0.78 1.50
N TYR A 181 2.45 -0.10 0.49
CA TYR A 181 1.97 -1.47 0.68
C TYR A 181 3.15 -2.39 1.02
N PHE A 182 2.94 -3.30 1.96
CA PHE A 182 3.90 -4.34 2.32
C PHE A 182 3.24 -5.51 3.02
N ASN A 183 3.88 -6.67 2.97
CA ASN A 183 3.56 -7.82 3.82
C ASN A 183 4.51 -7.89 5.03
N GLY A 184 4.25 -8.83 5.95
CA GLY A 184 5.04 -8.97 7.17
C GLY A 184 6.53 -9.31 6.95
N TYR A 185 6.89 -9.96 5.83
CA TYR A 185 8.29 -10.20 5.47
C TYR A 185 8.98 -8.91 5.04
N GLN A 186 8.36 -8.14 4.15
CA GLN A 186 8.90 -6.86 3.68
C GLN A 186 9.06 -5.87 4.84
N ALA A 187 8.05 -5.80 5.72
CA ALA A 187 8.07 -4.93 6.90
C ALA A 187 9.22 -5.23 7.87
N ARG A 188 9.55 -6.53 8.04
CA ARG A 188 10.56 -6.95 8.99
C ARG A 188 11.98 -6.92 8.42
N ASP A 189 12.14 -7.34 7.16
CA ASP A 189 13.43 -7.70 6.59
C ASP A 189 13.89 -6.76 5.46
N LEU A 190 12.97 -6.00 4.83
CA LEU A 190 13.26 -5.23 3.64
C LEU A 190 13.03 -3.72 3.76
N TYR A 191 12.18 -3.27 4.69
CA TYR A 191 11.89 -1.84 4.86
C TYR A 191 12.35 -1.28 6.20
N ASP A 192 12.94 -0.10 6.20
CA ASP A 192 13.06 0.73 7.40
C ASP A 192 11.72 1.47 7.64
N LEU A 193 10.83 0.84 8.38
CA LEU A 193 9.53 1.43 8.70
C LEU A 193 9.65 2.73 9.52
N ALA A 194 10.76 2.94 10.24
CA ALA A 194 10.97 4.19 10.96
C ALA A 194 11.23 5.36 10.01
N ALA A 195 11.86 5.12 8.87
CA ALA A 195 12.01 6.11 7.81
C ALA A 195 10.68 6.36 7.07
N LEU A 196 9.90 5.29 6.85
CA LEU A 196 8.65 5.33 6.06
C LEU A 196 7.42 5.79 6.85
N LYS A 197 7.46 5.91 8.19
CA LYS A 197 6.30 6.24 9.05
C LYS A 197 5.63 7.59 8.80
N LYS A 198 6.23 8.44 7.97
CA LYS A 198 5.65 9.71 7.51
C LYS A 198 4.60 9.52 6.42
N TYR A 199 4.51 8.32 5.87
CA TYR A 199 3.50 7.91 4.89
C TYR A 199 2.49 6.97 5.53
N GLY A 200 1.35 6.75 4.89
CA GLY A 200 0.40 5.72 5.29
C GLY A 200 0.95 4.31 5.06
N PHE A 201 0.40 3.33 5.78
CA PHE A 201 0.76 1.92 5.66
C PHE A 201 -0.45 1.06 5.27
N TRP A 202 -0.25 0.24 4.25
CA TRP A 202 -1.19 -0.80 3.84
C TRP A 202 -0.53 -2.17 4.04
N LEU A 203 -0.96 -2.91 5.04
CA LEU A 203 -0.43 -4.22 5.41
C LEU A 203 -1.17 -5.34 4.69
N ALA A 204 -0.45 -6.28 4.08
CA ALA A 204 -0.98 -7.58 3.68
C ALA A 204 -0.64 -8.62 4.76
N GLN A 205 -1.68 -9.14 5.40
CA GLN A 205 -1.60 -10.25 6.35
C GLN A 205 -2.91 -11.04 6.29
N TYR A 206 -2.91 -12.15 5.58
CA TYR A 206 -4.11 -12.97 5.36
C TYR A 206 -4.44 -13.78 6.60
N ALA A 207 -5.33 -13.24 7.43
CA ALA A 207 -5.70 -13.81 8.72
C ALA A 207 -7.06 -13.24 9.20
N ASP A 208 -7.67 -13.91 10.16
CA ASP A 208 -8.91 -13.46 10.81
C ASP A 208 -8.65 -12.42 11.92
N ALA A 209 -7.39 -12.18 12.26
CA ALA A 209 -6.97 -11.18 13.23
C ALA A 209 -5.56 -10.66 12.88
N MET A 210 -5.36 -9.37 13.05
CA MET A 210 -4.07 -8.73 12.82
C MET A 210 -3.17 -8.88 14.04
N ASP A 211 -1.93 -9.38 13.82
CA ASP A 211 -0.90 -9.49 14.87
C ASP A 211 0.35 -8.62 14.58
N PHE A 212 0.23 -7.74 13.60
CA PHE A 212 1.31 -6.80 13.23
C PHE A 212 1.53 -5.77 14.35
N PRO A 213 2.81 -5.51 14.76
CA PRO A 213 3.07 -4.73 15.96
C PRO A 213 2.86 -3.22 15.83
N TYR A 214 2.75 -2.70 14.61
CA TYR A 214 2.61 -1.27 14.36
C TYR A 214 1.25 -0.92 13.79
N ALA A 215 0.81 0.33 14.04
CA ALA A 215 -0.41 0.87 13.46
C ALA A 215 -0.31 0.93 11.94
N VAL A 216 -1.40 0.59 11.28
CA VAL A 216 -1.58 0.67 9.83
C VAL A 216 -2.90 1.36 9.51
N ASP A 217 -2.97 2.02 8.36
CA ASP A 217 -4.19 2.70 7.91
C ASP A 217 -5.13 1.74 7.16
N CYS A 218 -4.53 0.72 6.52
CA CYS A 218 -5.25 -0.28 5.75
C CYS A 218 -4.66 -1.67 5.99
N TRP A 219 -5.53 -2.67 6.10
CA TRP A 219 -5.14 -4.07 6.25
C TRP A 219 -5.85 -4.93 5.21
N GLN A 220 -5.10 -5.53 4.28
CA GLN A 220 -5.55 -6.57 3.36
C GLN A 220 -5.56 -7.90 4.11
N TYR A 221 -6.75 -8.35 4.51
CA TYR A 221 -6.91 -9.52 5.36
C TYR A 221 -7.19 -10.82 4.61
N SER A 222 -7.55 -10.73 3.32
CA SER A 222 -7.84 -11.89 2.49
C SER A 222 -7.50 -11.63 1.02
N GLU A 223 -6.91 -12.64 0.36
CA GLU A 223 -6.68 -12.70 -1.11
C GLU A 223 -7.69 -13.60 -1.83
N THR A 224 -8.70 -14.09 -1.12
CA THR A 224 -9.64 -15.10 -1.63
C THR A 224 -11.09 -14.75 -1.37
N GLY A 225 -11.37 -13.48 -1.10
CA GLY A 225 -12.70 -12.98 -0.83
C GLY A 225 -13.66 -13.14 -2.00
N SER A 226 -14.95 -12.97 -1.72
CA SER A 226 -16.03 -12.96 -2.70
C SER A 226 -16.94 -11.80 -2.40
N VAL A 227 -17.20 -10.97 -3.41
CA VAL A 227 -18.09 -9.80 -3.32
C VAL A 227 -19.07 -9.85 -4.48
N GLU A 228 -20.34 -9.61 -4.22
CA GLU A 228 -21.32 -9.51 -5.30
C GLU A 228 -20.96 -8.37 -6.25
N GLY A 229 -20.99 -8.62 -7.54
CA GLY A 229 -20.54 -7.67 -8.57
C GLY A 229 -19.12 -7.91 -9.09
N ILE A 230 -18.34 -8.77 -8.43
CA ILE A 230 -17.00 -9.18 -8.87
C ILE A 230 -17.00 -10.68 -9.19
N SER A 231 -16.53 -11.02 -10.39
CA SER A 231 -16.42 -12.42 -10.80
C SER A 231 -15.14 -13.05 -10.28
N GLY A 232 -15.27 -14.12 -9.49
CA GLY A 232 -14.11 -14.83 -8.93
C GLY A 232 -13.64 -14.29 -7.60
N LYS A 233 -12.34 -14.42 -7.33
CA LYS A 233 -11.73 -13.97 -6.09
C LYS A 233 -11.35 -12.49 -6.16
N VAL A 234 -11.43 -11.83 -5.02
CA VAL A 234 -11.01 -10.45 -4.84
C VAL A 234 -10.38 -10.27 -3.47
N ASP A 235 -9.43 -9.36 -3.38
CA ASP A 235 -8.77 -9.03 -2.14
C ASP A 235 -9.69 -8.16 -1.28
N LEU A 236 -9.76 -8.50 0.02
CA LEU A 236 -10.60 -7.81 0.99
C LEU A 236 -9.74 -7.04 1.99
N ASN A 237 -10.17 -5.83 2.27
CA ASN A 237 -9.42 -4.88 3.05
C ASN A 237 -10.26 -4.24 4.15
N LEU A 238 -9.62 -3.89 5.28
CA LEU A 238 -10.16 -3.01 6.29
C LEU A 238 -9.36 -1.71 6.31
N TRP A 239 -10.04 -0.58 6.16
CA TRP A 239 -9.50 0.75 6.39
C TRP A 239 -9.82 1.21 7.80
N PHE A 240 -8.84 1.76 8.51
CA PHE A 240 -8.99 2.31 9.85
C PHE A 240 -8.96 3.85 9.76
N PRO A 241 -10.13 4.53 9.78
CA PRO A 241 -10.16 6.00 9.75
C PRO A 241 -9.57 6.59 11.05
N GLU A 242 -8.88 7.75 10.92
CA GLU A 242 -8.34 8.49 12.05
C GLU A 242 -9.42 9.00 13.03
#